data_af4f083ff060a2329af74084cd9f4aae
#
_entry.id   af4f083ff060a2329af74084cd9f4aae
#
_cell.length_a   1.000
_cell.length_b   1.000
_cell.length_c   1.000
_cell.angle_alpha   90.00
_cell.angle_beta   90.00
_cell.angle_gamma   90.00
#
_symmetry.space_group_name_H-M   'P 1'
#
loop_
_entity.id
_entity.type
_entity.pdbx_description
1 polymer ?
#
loop_
_entity_poly.entity_id
_entity_poly.type
_entity_poly.pdbx_seq_one_letter_code
_entity_poly.pdbx_strand_id
1 'polypeptide(L)'
;MCIRDRSYSISAGLDYPAVGPEHAWLAKSGRASYVPITDWEALEAFQLLSLHEGIIPALESSHAFAYALRRAEEATEPINILVSLSGRGDKDIAHVQDTLDQHPDWRI
;
A
#
# COMPACT_ATOMS: atom_id res chain seq x y z
N MET A 1 -18.33 -0.69 -20.67
CA MET A 1 -17.61 -1.28 -19.54
C MET A 1 -17.54 -0.28 -18.38
N CYS A 2 -17.89 -0.74 -17.20
CA CYS A 2 -17.84 0.10 -16.00
C CYS A 2 -16.40 0.18 -15.48
N ILE A 3 -15.97 1.34 -15.00
CA ILE A 3 -14.65 1.51 -14.38
C ILE A 3 -14.48 0.57 -13.18
N ARG A 4 -15.55 0.26 -12.46
CA ARG A 4 -15.55 -0.67 -11.33
C ARG A 4 -15.09 -2.07 -11.68
N ASP A 5 -15.28 -2.49 -12.94
CA ASP A 5 -14.89 -3.83 -13.41
C ASP A 5 -13.39 -3.99 -13.56
N ARG A 6 -12.63 -2.90 -13.45
CA ARG A 6 -11.17 -2.87 -13.61
C ARG A 6 -10.41 -2.75 -12.30
N SER A 7 -11.10 -2.79 -11.17
CA SER A 7 -10.44 -2.73 -9.88
C SER A 7 -9.66 -4.02 -9.64
N TYR A 8 -8.37 -3.88 -9.42
CA TYR A 8 -7.48 -4.99 -9.10
C TYR A 8 -6.37 -4.50 -8.16
N SER A 9 -6.05 -5.31 -7.18
CA SER A 9 -4.91 -5.09 -6.28
C SER A 9 -4.35 -6.43 -5.84
N ILE A 10 -3.04 -6.49 -5.63
CA ILE A 10 -2.37 -7.63 -4.97
C ILE A 10 -2.92 -7.83 -3.56
N SER A 11 -3.38 -6.77 -2.92
CA SER A 11 -4.03 -6.82 -1.62
C SER A 11 -5.52 -7.09 -1.79
N ALA A 12 -6.01 -8.20 -1.25
CA ALA A 12 -7.41 -8.56 -1.33
C ALA A 12 -8.34 -7.50 -0.72
N GLY A 13 -7.89 -6.84 0.35
CA GLY A 13 -8.65 -5.79 1.02
C GLY A 13 -8.81 -4.52 0.19
N LEU A 14 -7.98 -4.32 -0.82
CA LEU A 14 -8.01 -3.15 -1.69
C LEU A 14 -8.56 -3.45 -3.09
N ASP A 15 -9.01 -4.68 -3.32
CA ASP A 15 -9.50 -5.14 -4.64
C ASP A 15 -11.00 -4.90 -4.82
N TYR A 16 -11.53 -3.87 -4.17
CA TYR A 16 -12.94 -3.48 -4.28
C TYR A 16 -13.12 -2.28 -5.20
N PRO A 17 -14.15 -2.28 -6.06
CA PRO A 17 -14.33 -1.24 -7.07
C PRO A 17 -14.88 0.09 -6.52
N ALA A 18 -15.27 0.13 -5.26
CA ALA A 18 -15.88 1.31 -4.66
C ALA A 18 -15.52 1.44 -3.17
N VAL A 19 -15.58 2.66 -2.68
CA VAL A 19 -15.37 2.98 -1.26
C VAL A 19 -16.69 3.35 -0.60
N GLY A 20 -16.70 3.34 0.74
CA GLY A 20 -17.85 3.77 1.51
C GLY A 20 -18.15 5.28 1.38
N PRO A 21 -19.34 5.71 1.74
CA PRO A 21 -19.75 7.10 1.57
C PRO A 21 -18.93 8.10 2.39
N GLU A 22 -18.40 7.70 3.54
CA GLU A 22 -17.54 8.56 4.37
C GLU A 22 -16.24 8.90 3.67
N HIS A 23 -15.56 7.90 3.11
CA HIS A 23 -14.34 8.12 2.35
C HIS A 23 -14.60 8.95 1.09
N ALA A 24 -15.68 8.69 0.37
CA ALA A 24 -16.07 9.47 -0.79
C ALA A 24 -16.32 10.94 -0.41
N TRP A 25 -16.98 11.19 0.73
CA TRP A 25 -17.21 12.53 1.23
C TRP A 25 -15.92 13.24 1.64
N LEU A 26 -15.02 12.55 2.36
CA LEU A 26 -13.73 13.12 2.77
C LEU A 26 -12.88 13.52 1.56
N ALA A 27 -12.86 12.71 0.52
CA ALA A 27 -12.16 13.01 -0.72
C ALA A 27 -12.79 14.21 -1.43
N LYS A 28 -14.12 14.21 -1.58
CA LYS A 28 -14.86 15.26 -2.28
C LYS A 28 -14.77 16.61 -1.58
N SER A 29 -14.80 16.61 -0.25
CA SER A 29 -14.71 17.84 0.55
C SER A 29 -13.28 18.39 0.68
N GLY A 30 -12.27 17.64 0.23
CA GLY A 30 -10.87 18.04 0.33
C GLY A 30 -10.27 17.86 1.73
N ARG A 31 -10.96 17.22 2.66
CA ARG A 31 -10.44 16.97 4.01
C ARG A 31 -9.39 15.87 4.06
N ALA A 32 -9.43 14.95 3.10
CA ALA A 32 -8.44 13.89 2.96
C ALA A 32 -8.00 13.77 1.51
N SER A 33 -6.73 13.46 1.30
CA SER A 33 -6.17 13.16 -0.02
C SER A 33 -6.04 11.65 -0.16
N TYR A 34 -6.44 11.11 -1.30
CA TYR A 34 -6.38 9.70 -1.61
C TYR A 34 -5.42 9.50 -2.78
N VAL A 35 -4.40 8.69 -2.57
CA VAL A 35 -3.31 8.51 -3.54
C VAL A 35 -3.23 7.05 -3.93
N PRO A 36 -3.19 6.71 -5.23
CA PRO A 36 -2.99 5.35 -5.67
C PRO A 36 -1.54 4.90 -5.45
N ILE A 37 -1.38 3.64 -5.09
CA ILE A 37 -0.07 2.98 -4.97
C ILE A 37 -0.14 1.70 -5.80
N THR A 38 0.88 1.46 -6.60
CA THR A 38 0.97 0.27 -7.44
C THR A 38 1.36 -0.97 -6.63
N ASP A 39 1.10 -2.14 -7.18
CA ASP A 39 1.43 -3.41 -6.52
C ASP A 39 2.93 -3.53 -6.24
N TRP A 40 3.78 -3.14 -7.19
CA TRP A 40 5.23 -3.25 -6.99
C TRP A 40 5.73 -2.28 -5.91
N GLU A 41 5.17 -1.07 -5.82
CA GLU A 41 5.49 -0.12 -4.75
C GLU A 41 5.12 -0.68 -3.39
N ALA A 42 3.94 -1.29 -3.28
CA ALA A 42 3.50 -1.91 -2.04
C ALA A 42 4.39 -3.10 -1.65
N LEU A 43 4.80 -3.92 -2.62
CA LEU A 43 5.71 -5.04 -2.37
C LEU A 43 7.12 -4.58 -1.99
N GLU A 44 7.60 -3.53 -2.59
CA GLU A 44 8.87 -2.93 -2.19
C GLU A 44 8.82 -2.45 -0.75
N ALA A 45 7.78 -1.72 -0.39
CA ALA A 45 7.57 -1.25 0.98
C ALA A 45 7.44 -2.40 1.99
N PHE A 46 6.73 -3.46 1.61
CA PHE A 46 6.62 -4.69 2.41
C PHE A 46 8.00 -5.29 2.72
N GLN A 47 8.83 -5.43 1.69
CA GLN A 47 10.17 -5.99 1.84
C GLN A 47 11.09 -5.08 2.66
N LEU A 48 11.06 -3.77 2.40
CA LEU A 48 11.88 -2.80 3.12
C LEU A 48 11.55 -2.76 4.62
N LEU A 49 10.27 -2.73 4.96
CA LEU A 49 9.86 -2.71 6.37
C LEU A 49 10.22 -4.02 7.07
N SER A 50 10.06 -5.15 6.40
CA SER A 50 10.44 -6.45 6.94
C SER A 50 11.95 -6.55 7.17
N LEU A 51 12.74 -6.07 6.22
CA LEU A 51 14.20 -6.16 6.28
C LEU A 51 14.80 -5.22 7.33
N HIS A 52 14.36 -3.97 7.36
CA HIS A 52 14.99 -2.94 8.19
C HIS A 52 14.42 -2.86 9.59
N GLU A 53 13.14 -3.14 9.78
CA GLU A 53 12.47 -3.00 11.07
C GLU A 53 12.03 -4.33 11.68
N GLY A 54 12.14 -5.43 10.93
CA GLY A 54 11.68 -6.73 11.40
C GLY A 54 10.16 -6.84 11.55
N ILE A 55 9.43 -5.93 10.89
CA ILE A 55 7.96 -5.91 10.91
C ILE A 55 7.45 -6.42 9.56
N ILE A 56 6.59 -7.43 9.60
CA ILE A 56 5.92 -7.94 8.40
C ILE A 56 4.55 -7.28 8.32
N PRO A 57 4.38 -6.23 7.50
CA PRO A 57 3.11 -5.51 7.41
C PRO A 57 2.10 -6.30 6.58
N ALA A 58 0.81 -6.08 6.82
CA ALA A 58 -0.21 -6.52 5.89
C ALA A 58 -0.04 -5.79 4.54
N LEU A 59 -0.43 -6.41 3.44
CA LEU A 59 -0.32 -5.78 2.11
C LEU A 59 -1.13 -4.49 2.03
N GLU A 60 -2.28 -4.42 2.70
CA GLU A 60 -3.08 -3.21 2.79
C GLU A 60 -2.29 -2.05 3.39
N SER A 61 -1.64 -2.29 4.54
CA SER A 61 -0.83 -1.29 5.23
C SER A 61 0.47 -0.96 4.49
N SER A 62 0.97 -1.88 3.69
CA SER A 62 2.16 -1.67 2.87
C SER A 62 1.95 -0.55 1.84
N HIS A 63 0.73 -0.37 1.37
CA HIS A 63 0.38 0.76 0.49
C HIS A 63 0.57 2.10 1.21
N ALA A 64 0.13 2.19 2.46
CA ALA A 64 0.33 3.40 3.26
C ALA A 64 1.81 3.66 3.52
N PHE A 65 2.58 2.62 3.82
CA PHE A 65 4.01 2.76 4.05
C PHE A 65 4.76 3.14 2.77
N ALA A 66 4.37 2.61 1.61
CA ALA A 66 4.93 3.01 0.33
C ALA A 66 4.77 4.51 0.07
N TYR A 67 3.60 5.05 0.36
CA TYR A 67 3.36 6.49 0.23
C TYR A 67 4.19 7.30 1.24
N ALA A 68 4.33 6.81 2.47
CA ALA A 68 5.16 7.46 3.47
C ALA A 68 6.63 7.56 3.02
N LEU A 69 7.16 6.50 2.42
CA LEU A 69 8.51 6.50 1.84
C LEU A 69 8.64 7.54 0.73
N ARG A 70 7.67 7.60 -0.18
CA ARG A 70 7.64 8.60 -1.25
C ARG A 70 7.65 10.02 -0.68
N ARG A 71 6.82 10.28 0.32
CA ARG A 71 6.78 11.59 0.98
C ARG A 71 8.10 11.94 1.68
N ALA A 72 8.73 10.96 2.29
CA ALA A 72 10.03 11.15 2.95
C ALA A 72 11.12 11.52 1.94
N GLU A 73 11.14 10.86 0.77
CA GLU A 73 12.09 11.14 -0.31
C GLU A 73 11.88 12.54 -0.91
N GLU A 74 10.65 12.98 -1.04
CA GLU A 74 10.32 14.30 -1.58
C GLU A 74 10.53 15.44 -0.58
N ALA A 75 10.68 15.15 0.70
CA ALA A 75 10.78 16.15 1.74
C ALA A 75 12.12 16.90 1.65
N THR A 76 12.06 18.23 1.66
CA THR A 76 13.24 19.11 1.69
C THR A 76 13.61 19.54 3.10
N GLU A 77 12.74 19.29 4.07
CA GLU A 77 12.90 19.60 5.48
C GLU A 77 12.54 18.38 6.33
N PRO A 78 13.01 18.28 7.58
CA PRO A 78 12.59 17.21 8.47
C PRO A 78 11.07 17.22 8.67
N ILE A 79 10.44 16.05 8.50
CA ILE A 79 9.00 15.87 8.68
C ILE A 79 8.72 14.68 9.57
N ASN A 80 7.59 14.72 10.24
CA ASN A 80 7.07 13.57 11.00
C ASN A 80 5.91 12.96 10.23
N ILE A 81 5.98 11.66 9.97
CA ILE A 81 4.94 10.94 9.25
C ILE A 81 4.39 9.84 10.17
N LEU A 82 3.10 9.90 10.47
CA LEU A 82 2.41 8.85 11.21
C LEU A 82 1.75 7.91 10.23
N VAL A 83 2.10 6.63 10.29
CA VAL A 83 1.51 5.58 9.45
C VAL A 83 0.70 4.64 10.31
N SER A 84 -0.57 4.43 9.96
CA SER A 84 -1.39 3.42 10.60
C SER A 84 -1.06 2.05 10.01
N LEU A 85 -0.44 1.20 10.80
CA LEU A 85 0.01 -0.13 10.38
C LEU A 85 -0.94 -1.19 10.96
N SER A 86 -2.12 -1.28 10.37
CA SER A 86 -3.16 -2.21 10.80
C SER A 86 -2.93 -3.63 10.27
N GLY A 87 -3.42 -4.62 11.01
CA GLY A 87 -3.30 -6.01 10.63
C GLY A 87 -1.88 -6.56 10.76
N ARG A 88 -1.62 -7.68 10.11
CA ARG A 88 -0.30 -8.30 10.09
C ARG A 88 -0.08 -9.02 8.75
N GLY A 89 1.18 -9.15 8.35
CA GLY A 89 1.52 -9.64 7.02
C GLY A 89 1.78 -11.14 6.90
N ASP A 90 1.80 -11.86 8.01
CA ASP A 90 2.03 -13.31 7.98
C ASP A 90 0.99 -14.07 7.13
N LYS A 91 -0.23 -13.55 7.05
CA LYS A 91 -1.27 -14.09 6.16
C LYS A 91 -0.93 -13.93 4.67
N ASP A 92 -0.07 -12.99 4.33
CA ASP A 92 0.24 -12.61 2.94
C ASP A 92 1.56 -13.16 2.44
N ILE A 93 2.37 -13.79 3.30
CA ILE A 93 3.75 -14.22 2.95
C ILE A 93 3.78 -15.13 1.73
N ALA A 94 2.93 -16.17 1.69
CA ALA A 94 2.90 -17.08 0.56
C ALA A 94 2.54 -16.37 -0.74
N HIS A 95 1.56 -15.49 -0.70
CA HIS A 95 1.12 -14.72 -1.86
C HIS A 95 2.21 -13.74 -2.33
N VAL A 96 2.88 -13.07 -1.41
CA VAL A 96 4.01 -12.19 -1.71
C VAL A 96 5.14 -12.97 -2.37
N GLN A 97 5.47 -14.14 -1.82
CA GLN A 97 6.52 -14.98 -2.38
C GLN A 97 6.21 -15.43 -3.80
N ASP A 98 5.00 -15.92 -4.04
CA ASP A 98 4.55 -16.32 -5.37
C ASP A 98 4.61 -15.16 -6.37
N THR A 99 4.20 -13.97 -5.95
CA THR A 99 4.25 -12.78 -6.80
C THR A 99 5.68 -12.37 -7.12
N LEU A 100 6.57 -12.40 -6.15
CA LEU A 100 7.99 -12.10 -6.36
C LEU A 100 8.69 -13.14 -7.24
N ASP A 101 8.25 -14.39 -7.20
CA ASP A 101 8.76 -15.42 -8.10
C ASP A 101 8.32 -15.19 -9.55
N GLN A 102 7.12 -14.64 -9.75
CA GLN A 102 6.63 -14.24 -11.07
C GLN A 102 7.26 -12.92 -11.56
N HIS A 103 7.69 -12.07 -10.64
CA HIS A 103 8.30 -10.78 -10.93
C HIS A 103 9.62 -10.63 -10.17
N PRO A 104 10.70 -11.34 -10.61
CA PRO A 104 11.98 -11.31 -9.88
C PRO A 104 12.61 -9.91 -9.78
N ASP A 105 12.29 -9.03 -10.72
CA ASP A 105 12.73 -7.64 -10.74
C ASP A 105 12.13 -6.78 -9.61
N TRP A 106 11.08 -7.28 -8.96
CA TRP A 106 10.46 -6.59 -7.81
C TRP A 106 11.11 -6.94 -6.47
N ARG A 107 12.06 -7.87 -6.45
CA ARG A 107 12.84 -8.17 -5.24
C ARG A 107 13.84 -7.05 -4.97
N ILE A 108 13.97 -6.70 -3.70
CA ILE A 108 14.96 -5.72 -3.26
C ILE A 108 16.29 -6.40 -2.94
#